data_6c58de7727cb755aec2b4aa67fdc0f9a
#
_entry.id   6c58de7727cb755aec2b4aa67fdc0f9a
#
_cell.length_a   1.000
_cell.length_b   1.000
_cell.length_c   1.000
_cell.angle_alpha   90.00
_cell.angle_beta   90.00
_cell.angle_gamma   90.00
#
_symmetry.space_group_name_H-M   'P 1'
#
loop_
_entity.id
_entity.type
_entity.pdbx_description
1 polymer ?
#
loop_
_entity_poly.entity_id
_entity_poly.type
_entity_poly.pdbx_seq_one_letter_code
_entity_poly.pdbx_strand_id
1 'polypeptide(L)'
;MQLSDEEKSALLKIASLCTKDKTTIREVMFAILSYSTLESFHSDESEIILPYIGKIKFKYEEEPNDKGFSSKVIMTAEPMPSLIKEFISIRNGEEPPSKKHIRKQNRFHIDKLISGLDI
;
A
#
# COMPACT_ATOMS: atom_id res chain seq x y z
N MET A 1 -3.17 -16.44 10.46
CA MET A 1 -1.90 -15.82 10.03
C MET A 1 -1.32 -15.03 11.18
N GLN A 2 -0.08 -15.32 11.55
CA GLN A 2 0.61 -14.62 12.62
C GLN A 2 1.42 -13.47 12.04
N LEU A 3 1.26 -12.28 12.61
CA LEU A 3 2.02 -11.11 12.18
C LEU A 3 3.38 -11.06 12.89
N SER A 4 4.39 -10.64 12.15
CA SER A 4 5.70 -10.33 12.72
C SER A 4 5.61 -9.08 13.61
N ASP A 5 6.63 -8.86 14.42
CA ASP A 5 6.68 -7.66 15.27
C ASP A 5 6.75 -6.37 14.42
N GLU A 6 7.42 -6.43 13.28
CA GLU A 6 7.47 -5.30 12.32
C GLU A 6 6.09 -5.00 11.75
N GLU A 7 5.35 -6.03 11.37
CA GLU A 7 4.00 -5.87 10.85
C GLU A 7 3.04 -5.31 11.91
N LYS A 8 3.13 -5.79 13.14
CA LYS A 8 2.35 -5.26 14.26
C LYS A 8 2.66 -3.80 14.52
N SER A 9 3.94 -3.42 14.49
CA SER A 9 4.37 -2.04 14.66
C SER A 9 3.80 -1.13 13.54
N ALA A 10 3.86 -1.60 12.29
CA ALA A 10 3.30 -0.87 11.16
C ALA A 10 1.78 -0.67 11.30
N LEU A 11 1.05 -1.72 11.70
CA LEU A 11 -0.39 -1.63 11.91
C LEU A 11 -0.75 -0.64 13.03
N LEU A 12 0.02 -0.62 14.13
CA LEU A 12 -0.19 0.33 15.20
C LEU A 12 0.03 1.77 14.75
N LYS A 13 1.05 2.00 13.91
CA LYS A 13 1.28 3.33 13.33
C LYS A 13 0.14 3.76 12.42
N ILE A 14 -0.33 2.85 11.57
CA ILE A 14 -1.49 3.11 10.70
C ILE A 14 -2.72 3.42 11.54
N ALA A 15 -3.00 2.61 12.55
CA ALA A 15 -4.14 2.80 13.45
C ALA A 15 -4.07 4.14 14.18
N SER A 16 -2.87 4.58 14.57
CA SER A 16 -2.69 5.87 15.26
C SER A 16 -3.03 7.07 14.39
N LEU A 17 -3.02 6.90 13.06
CA LEU A 17 -3.39 7.93 12.11
C LEU A 17 -4.87 7.91 11.76
N CYS A 18 -5.60 6.87 12.17
CA CYS A 18 -7.03 6.75 11.95
C CYS A 18 -7.80 7.43 13.06
N THR A 19 -8.93 8.08 12.69
CA THR A 19 -9.87 8.67 13.65
C THR A 19 -11.11 7.80 13.82
N LYS A 20 -11.15 6.64 13.16
CA LYS A 20 -12.29 5.73 13.16
C LYS A 20 -12.11 4.63 14.20
N ASP A 21 -13.20 3.94 14.48
CA ASP A 21 -13.21 2.84 15.45
C ASP A 21 -12.50 1.59 14.89
N LYS A 22 -12.30 0.62 15.76
CA LYS A 22 -11.64 -0.66 15.42
C LYS A 22 -12.33 -1.40 14.29
N THR A 23 -13.64 -1.39 14.26
CA THR A 23 -14.43 -2.11 13.26
C THR A 23 -14.19 -1.55 11.87
N THR A 24 -14.22 -0.23 11.75
CA THR A 24 -13.96 0.45 10.47
C THR A 24 -12.54 0.23 9.99
N ILE A 25 -11.55 0.32 10.88
CA ILE A 25 -10.15 0.05 10.54
C ILE A 25 -9.98 -1.39 10.04
N ARG A 26 -10.59 -2.34 10.73
CA ARG A 26 -10.56 -3.77 10.33
C ARG A 26 -11.14 -3.98 8.94
N GLU A 27 -12.28 -3.36 8.66
CA GLU A 27 -12.93 -3.49 7.34
C GLU A 27 -12.05 -2.93 6.23
N VAL A 28 -11.43 -1.77 6.44
CA VAL A 28 -10.55 -1.17 5.45
C VAL A 28 -9.31 -2.04 5.21
N MET A 29 -8.67 -2.53 6.27
CA MET A 29 -7.50 -3.40 6.15
C MET A 29 -7.85 -4.72 5.48
N PHE A 30 -9.01 -5.29 5.82
CA PHE A 30 -9.51 -6.50 5.18
C PHE A 30 -9.74 -6.28 3.68
N ALA A 31 -10.30 -5.15 3.30
CA ALA A 31 -10.53 -4.81 1.89
C ALA A 31 -9.21 -4.68 1.12
N ILE A 32 -8.21 -4.02 1.69
CA ILE A 32 -6.90 -3.87 1.07
C ILE A 32 -6.24 -5.23 0.85
N LEU A 33 -6.26 -6.09 1.88
CA LEU A 33 -5.68 -7.43 1.78
C LEU A 33 -6.41 -8.27 0.73
N SER A 34 -7.75 -8.23 0.73
CA SER A 34 -8.56 -8.99 -0.23
C SER A 34 -8.30 -8.51 -1.66
N TYR A 35 -8.24 -7.21 -1.88
CA TYR A 35 -7.90 -6.64 -3.18
C TYR A 35 -6.54 -7.14 -3.67
N SER A 36 -5.54 -7.07 -2.81
CA SER A 36 -4.18 -7.52 -3.13
C SER A 36 -4.14 -9.01 -3.49
N THR A 37 -4.84 -9.83 -2.72
CA THR A 37 -4.89 -11.28 -2.94
C THR A 37 -5.61 -11.61 -4.24
N LEU A 38 -6.76 -11.00 -4.50
CA LEU A 38 -7.54 -11.26 -5.71
C LEU A 38 -6.78 -10.87 -6.98
N GLU A 39 -6.15 -9.69 -6.98
CA GLU A 39 -5.40 -9.23 -8.14
C GLU A 39 -4.18 -10.11 -8.44
N SER A 40 -3.55 -10.68 -7.42
CA SER A 40 -2.37 -11.53 -7.62
C SER A 40 -2.66 -12.89 -8.23
N PHE A 41 -3.94 -13.31 -8.30
CA PHE A 41 -4.32 -14.61 -8.88
C PHE A 41 -4.65 -14.58 -10.36
N HIS A 42 -4.66 -13.40 -11.01
CA HIS A 42 -5.15 -13.30 -12.39
C HIS A 42 -4.16 -13.78 -13.44
N SER A 43 -2.86 -13.68 -13.20
CA SER A 43 -1.85 -14.08 -14.16
C SER A 43 -0.49 -14.24 -13.48
N ASP A 44 0.51 -14.72 -14.25
CA ASP A 44 1.89 -14.81 -13.78
C ASP A 44 2.51 -13.41 -13.54
N GLU A 45 1.91 -12.38 -14.12
CA GLU A 45 2.26 -10.99 -13.86
C GLU A 45 1.01 -10.24 -13.44
N SER A 46 1.06 -9.56 -12.32
CA SER A 46 -0.05 -8.77 -11.81
C SER A 46 0.44 -7.43 -11.25
N GLU A 47 -0.47 -6.48 -11.17
CA GLU A 47 -0.16 -5.14 -10.70
C GLU A 47 -1.26 -4.68 -9.75
N ILE A 48 -0.85 -4.10 -8.63
CA ILE A 48 -1.75 -3.50 -7.65
C ILE A 48 -1.43 -2.02 -7.58
N ILE A 49 -2.44 -1.19 -7.67
CA ILE A 49 -2.29 0.26 -7.58
C ILE A 49 -2.81 0.73 -6.24
N LEU A 50 -1.93 1.37 -5.47
CA LEU A 50 -2.29 2.04 -4.22
C LEU A 50 -2.32 3.54 -4.51
N PRO A 51 -3.50 4.16 -4.58
CA PRO A 51 -3.61 5.59 -4.91
C PRO A 51 -2.71 6.44 -4.03
N TYR A 52 -2.02 7.41 -4.63
CA TYR A 52 -1.06 8.33 -4.01
C TYR A 52 0.21 7.71 -3.45
N ILE A 53 0.30 6.38 -3.36
CA ILE A 53 1.47 5.69 -2.84
C ILE A 53 2.32 5.15 -3.98
N GLY A 54 1.78 4.24 -4.77
CA GLY A 54 2.56 3.64 -5.83
C GLY A 54 1.91 2.42 -6.45
N LYS A 55 2.68 1.78 -7.30
CA LYS A 55 2.31 0.51 -7.95
C LYS A 55 3.18 -0.60 -7.41
N ILE A 56 2.57 -1.74 -7.12
CA ILE A 56 3.28 -2.94 -6.71
C ILE A 56 3.07 -3.97 -7.80
N LYS A 57 4.16 -4.47 -8.37
CA LYS A 57 4.14 -5.49 -9.42
C LYS A 57 4.59 -6.81 -8.84
N PHE A 58 3.87 -7.87 -9.19
CA PHE A 58 4.21 -9.24 -8.82
C PHE A 58 4.50 -10.04 -10.08
N LYS A 59 5.56 -10.82 -10.06
CA LYS A 59 5.91 -11.74 -11.13
C LYS A 59 6.18 -13.11 -10.56
N TYR A 60 5.46 -14.12 -11.07
CA TYR A 60 5.65 -15.50 -10.70
C TYR A 60 6.62 -16.15 -11.69
N GLU A 61 7.63 -16.83 -11.18
CA GLU A 61 8.59 -17.58 -11.99
C GLU A 61 8.79 -18.97 -11.42
N GLU A 62 8.91 -19.95 -12.32
CA GLU A 62 9.33 -21.30 -11.98
C GLU A 62 10.72 -21.54 -12.55
N GLU A 63 11.62 -22.02 -11.70
CA GLU A 63 12.98 -22.36 -12.12
C GLU A 63 13.21 -23.86 -11.93
N PRO A 64 13.75 -24.57 -12.97
CA PRO A 64 14.11 -25.96 -12.81
C PRO A 64 15.28 -26.12 -11.84
N ASN A 65 15.22 -27.17 -11.02
CA ASN A 65 16.32 -27.54 -10.14
C ASN A 65 16.47 -29.06 -10.10
N ASP A 66 17.44 -29.58 -9.37
CA ASP A 66 17.74 -31.00 -9.30
C ASP A 66 16.57 -31.85 -8.74
N LYS A 67 15.62 -31.24 -8.07
CA LYS A 67 14.47 -31.91 -7.45
C LYS A 67 13.14 -31.62 -8.17
N GLY A 68 13.18 -30.99 -9.38
CA GLY A 68 12.00 -30.59 -10.14
C GLY A 68 12.00 -29.09 -10.39
N PHE A 69 10.99 -28.37 -9.87
CA PHE A 69 10.87 -26.94 -10.05
C PHE A 69 10.77 -26.24 -8.69
N SER A 70 11.37 -25.07 -8.60
CA SER A 70 11.16 -24.14 -7.48
C SER A 70 10.35 -22.96 -7.96
N SER A 71 9.43 -22.49 -7.11
CA SER A 71 8.58 -21.35 -7.39
C SER A 71 9.13 -20.10 -6.71
N LYS A 72 9.05 -18.97 -7.40
CA LYS A 72 9.57 -17.70 -6.94
C LYS A 72 8.60 -16.59 -7.29
N VAL A 73 8.33 -15.71 -6.33
CA VAL A 73 7.55 -14.50 -6.56
C VAL A 73 8.46 -13.29 -6.40
N ILE A 74 8.54 -12.49 -7.43
CA ILE A 74 9.30 -11.24 -7.43
C ILE A 74 8.31 -10.10 -7.27
N MET A 75 8.55 -9.26 -6.27
CA MET A 75 7.75 -8.07 -6.03
C MET A 75 8.61 -6.83 -6.24
N THR A 76 8.13 -5.91 -7.09
CA THR A 76 8.76 -4.62 -7.31
C THR A 76 7.76 -3.51 -7.05
N ALA A 77 8.24 -2.37 -6.61
CA ALA A 77 7.38 -1.23 -6.29
C ALA A 77 7.89 0.02 -7.00
N GLU A 78 6.94 0.80 -7.52
CA GLU A 78 7.21 2.09 -8.14
C GLU A 78 6.41 3.16 -7.39
N PRO A 79 7.07 4.20 -6.84
CA PRO A 79 6.36 5.25 -6.13
C PRO A 79 5.58 6.14 -7.09
N MET A 80 4.46 6.67 -6.61
CA MET A 80 3.70 7.68 -7.37
C MET A 80 4.46 9.02 -7.40
N PRO A 81 4.30 9.83 -8.48
CA PRO A 81 4.98 11.11 -8.61
C PRO A 81 4.80 12.06 -7.42
N SER A 82 3.61 12.09 -6.84
CA SER A 82 3.33 12.92 -5.67
C SER A 82 4.15 12.52 -4.46
N LEU A 83 4.33 11.22 -4.24
CA LEU A 83 5.16 10.72 -3.14
C LEU A 83 6.64 11.04 -3.36
N ILE A 84 7.11 10.89 -4.59
CA ILE A 84 8.49 11.25 -4.97
C ILE A 84 8.76 12.72 -4.70
N LYS A 85 7.85 13.58 -5.14
CA LYS A 85 7.96 15.02 -4.97
C LYS A 85 8.08 15.42 -3.50
N GLU A 86 7.23 14.86 -2.67
CA GLU A 86 7.23 15.12 -1.24
C GLU A 86 8.52 14.64 -0.57
N PHE A 87 8.97 13.44 -0.91
CA PHE A 87 10.23 12.90 -0.39
C PHE A 87 11.41 13.78 -0.75
N ILE A 88 11.49 14.26 -2.00
CA ILE A 88 12.56 15.12 -2.47
C ILE A 88 12.54 16.48 -1.74
N SER A 89 11.35 17.05 -1.53
CA SER A 89 11.18 18.30 -0.79
C SER A 89 11.73 18.18 0.63
N ILE A 90 11.39 17.11 1.33
CA ILE A 90 11.87 16.87 2.70
C ILE A 90 13.39 16.69 2.69
N ARG A 91 13.92 15.93 1.75
CA ARG A 91 15.36 15.69 1.65
C ARG A 91 16.14 16.99 1.34
N ASN A 92 15.55 17.92 0.63
CA ASN A 92 16.17 19.22 0.30
C ASN A 92 16.08 20.24 1.44
N GLY A 93 15.73 19.81 2.64
CA GLY A 93 15.76 20.64 3.83
C GLY A 93 14.45 21.32 4.17
N GLU A 94 13.37 20.99 3.49
CA GLU A 94 12.04 21.46 3.89
C GLU A 94 11.61 20.73 5.16
N GLU A 95 10.92 21.45 6.05
CA GLU A 95 10.40 20.81 7.26
C GLU A 95 9.31 19.82 6.92
N PRO A 96 9.34 18.60 7.51
CA PRO A 96 8.24 17.67 7.34
C PRO A 96 6.92 18.30 7.82
N PRO A 97 5.82 18.16 7.07
CA PRO A 97 4.55 18.69 7.49
C PRO A 97 4.06 17.98 8.77
N SER A 98 3.27 18.70 9.57
CA SER A 98 2.71 18.12 10.79
C SER A 98 1.74 16.98 10.48
N LYS A 99 1.57 16.07 11.43
CA LYS A 99 0.61 14.96 11.34
C LYS A 99 -0.81 15.48 11.01
N LYS A 100 -1.23 16.57 11.63
CA LYS A 100 -2.53 17.19 11.40
C LYS A 100 -2.67 17.70 9.96
N HIS A 101 -1.63 18.35 9.45
CA HIS A 101 -1.60 18.87 8.08
C HIS A 101 -1.68 17.75 7.04
N ILE A 102 -0.87 16.71 7.22
CA ILE A 102 -0.87 15.53 6.33
C ILE A 102 -2.25 14.89 6.29
N ARG A 103 -2.88 14.69 7.46
CA ARG A 103 -4.21 14.10 7.53
C ARG A 103 -5.26 14.94 6.82
N LYS A 104 -5.22 16.25 6.99
CA LYS A 104 -6.14 17.19 6.34
C LYS A 104 -5.96 17.16 4.82
N GLN A 105 -4.72 17.20 4.35
CA GLN A 105 -4.40 17.16 2.93
C GLN A 105 -4.85 15.85 2.30
N ASN A 106 -4.56 14.73 2.94
CA ASN A 106 -4.94 13.41 2.42
C ASN A 106 -6.45 13.22 2.43
N ARG A 107 -7.15 13.72 3.45
CA ARG A 107 -8.61 13.70 3.47
C ARG A 107 -9.19 14.43 2.28
N PHE A 108 -8.65 15.60 1.97
CA PHE A 108 -9.08 16.38 0.80
C PHE A 108 -8.90 15.59 -0.50
N HIS A 109 -7.74 14.96 -0.68
CA HIS A 109 -7.46 14.16 -1.89
C HIS A 109 -8.36 12.94 -1.98
N ILE A 110 -8.57 12.23 -0.88
CA ILE A 110 -9.42 11.04 -0.84
C ILE A 110 -10.89 11.41 -1.08
N ASP A 111 -11.39 12.46 -0.44
CA ASP A 111 -12.76 12.93 -0.63
C ASP A 111 -13.02 13.32 -2.08
N LYS A 112 -12.04 13.97 -2.71
CA LYS A 112 -12.12 14.34 -4.14
C LYS A 112 -12.17 13.11 -5.04
N LEU A 113 -11.37 12.09 -4.73
CA LEU A 113 -11.40 10.82 -5.46
C LEU A 113 -12.74 10.13 -5.33
N ILE A 114 -13.22 9.99 -4.09
CA ILE A 114 -14.48 9.28 -3.80
C ILE A 114 -15.66 9.97 -4.45
N SER A 115 -15.68 11.31 -4.47
CA SER A 115 -16.75 12.07 -5.12
C SER A 115 -16.83 11.84 -6.63
N GLY A 116 -15.73 11.42 -7.25
CA GLY A 116 -15.68 11.06 -8.65
C GLY A 116 -16.04 9.61 -8.96
N LEU A 117 -16.22 8.79 -7.91
CA LEU A 117 -16.59 7.40 -8.08
C LEU A 117 -18.12 7.24 -8.06
N ASP A 118 -18.60 6.36 -8.91
CA ASP A 118 -20.01 6.03 -9.02
C ASP A 118 -20.34 4.84 -8.11
N ILE A 119 -20.35 5.11 -6.83
CA ILE A 119 -20.63 4.10 -5.79
C ILE A 119 -21.73 4.55 -4.86
#